data_758d906a3fce7e4b333c2b692e8f0d11
#
_entry.id   758d906a3fce7e4b333c2b692e8f0d11
#
_cell.length_a   1.000
_cell.length_b   1.000
_cell.length_c   1.000
_cell.angle_alpha   90.00
_cell.angle_beta   90.00
_cell.angle_gamma   90.00
#
_symmetry.space_group_name_H-M   'P 1'
#
loop_
_entity.id
_entity.type
_entity.pdbx_description
1 polymer ?
#
loop_
_entity_poly.entity_id
_entity_poly.type
_entity_poly.pdbx_seq_one_letter_code
_entity_poly.pdbx_strand_id
1 'polypeptide(L)'
;IAARVLTSISASLSMFGALVIILTYFAWKDIRTVSRQILVFISIADFLTAFGNMMSALWRERSDSDTPCVVQSFITTCSSLWSFFWTTFLALFLNVMIVKRRPVLAEKAMFLFHLFAWGLPLVITITAATWKGNKINGTSYRGVLGNSKDQGSAGWCWIRHDLPKKEIVTWMLVTGKAWEIAAYILITLLYFILKYYIHQEHFTPESYLEAAMRADRKLTFVPVIFLLLRIWGTTRFLLYAFGDTTHNETWMVYLQGIGDSGQGFANFLLFCCLTERFKTRLWKAFMIWFECCRRWKSPGETSSHTVY
;
A
#
# COMPACT_ATOMS: atom_id res chain seq x y z
N ILE A 1 17.55 -10.76 12.37
CA ILE A 1 16.47 -11.77 12.42
C ILE A 1 15.14 -11.09 12.79
N ALA A 2 15.05 -10.37 13.92
CA ALA A 2 13.78 -9.78 14.40
C ALA A 2 13.11 -8.83 13.36
N ALA A 3 13.86 -7.95 12.68
CA ALA A 3 13.33 -7.07 11.64
C ALA A 3 12.63 -7.86 10.51
N ARG A 4 13.24 -8.95 10.05
CA ARG A 4 12.67 -9.80 9.00
C ARG A 4 11.39 -10.50 9.46
N VAL A 5 11.36 -10.99 10.70
CA VAL A 5 10.16 -11.61 11.27
C VAL A 5 9.02 -10.62 11.35
N LEU A 6 9.27 -9.42 11.87
CA LEU A 6 8.26 -8.35 11.97
C LEU A 6 7.76 -7.92 10.58
N THR A 7 8.67 -7.73 9.62
CA THR A 7 8.32 -7.42 8.23
C THR A 7 7.46 -8.53 7.61
N SER A 8 7.81 -9.81 7.82
CA SER A 8 7.06 -10.95 7.29
C SER A 8 5.65 -11.04 7.88
N ILE A 9 5.51 -10.83 9.19
CA ILE A 9 4.19 -10.81 9.85
C ILE A 9 3.35 -9.66 9.29
N SER A 10 3.91 -8.45 9.23
CA SER A 10 3.24 -7.28 8.68
C SER A 10 2.83 -7.48 7.21
N ALA A 11 3.72 -8.04 6.39
CA ALA A 11 3.45 -8.36 5.00
C ALA A 11 2.34 -9.40 4.84
N SER A 12 2.34 -10.46 5.63
CA SER A 12 1.28 -11.50 5.59
C SER A 12 -0.09 -10.92 5.93
N LEU A 13 -0.17 -10.10 6.98
CA LEU A 13 -1.40 -9.41 7.36
C LEU A 13 -1.85 -8.43 6.27
N SER A 14 -0.90 -7.74 5.64
CA SER A 14 -1.18 -6.79 4.55
C SER A 14 -1.72 -7.49 3.30
N MET A 15 -1.13 -8.62 2.92
CA MET A 15 -1.64 -9.44 1.82
C MET A 15 -3.05 -9.94 2.09
N PHE A 16 -3.31 -10.45 3.31
CA PHE A 16 -4.64 -10.87 3.72
C PHE A 16 -5.64 -9.72 3.64
N GLY A 17 -5.34 -8.56 4.24
CA GLY A 17 -6.21 -7.39 4.24
C GLY A 17 -6.52 -6.88 2.84
N ALA A 18 -5.50 -6.78 1.99
CA ALA A 18 -5.65 -6.36 0.60
C ALA A 18 -6.55 -7.32 -0.20
N LEU A 19 -6.36 -8.64 -0.04
CA LEU A 19 -7.22 -9.64 -0.68
C LEU A 19 -8.68 -9.52 -0.24
N VAL A 20 -8.95 -9.30 1.05
CA VAL A 20 -10.32 -9.12 1.54
C VAL A 20 -10.98 -7.90 0.91
N ILE A 21 -10.27 -6.76 0.80
CA ILE A 21 -10.79 -5.56 0.12
C ILE A 21 -11.13 -5.87 -1.34
N ILE A 22 -10.23 -6.52 -2.07
CA ILE A 22 -10.40 -6.85 -3.48
C ILE A 22 -11.59 -7.80 -3.67
N LEU A 23 -11.62 -8.90 -2.93
CA LEU A 23 -12.67 -9.92 -3.05
C LEU A 23 -14.05 -9.36 -2.70
N THR A 24 -14.17 -8.55 -1.64
CA THR A 24 -15.44 -7.94 -1.23
C THR A 24 -15.96 -6.93 -2.24
N TYR A 25 -15.08 -6.18 -2.91
CA TYR A 25 -15.48 -5.27 -3.98
C TYR A 25 -16.10 -6.02 -5.16
N PHE A 26 -15.53 -7.17 -5.56
CA PHE A 26 -16.08 -7.98 -6.65
C PHE A 26 -17.31 -8.79 -6.24
N ALA A 27 -17.39 -9.23 -4.98
CA ALA A 27 -18.53 -9.99 -4.49
C ALA A 27 -19.80 -9.14 -4.29
N TRP A 28 -19.66 -7.86 -3.89
CA TRP A 28 -20.79 -7.02 -3.50
C TRP A 28 -20.97 -5.82 -4.42
N LYS A 29 -21.97 -5.89 -5.29
CA LYS A 29 -22.27 -4.85 -6.30
C LYS A 29 -22.70 -3.52 -5.67
N ASP A 30 -23.41 -3.55 -4.56
CA ASP A 30 -23.99 -2.38 -3.88
C ASP A 30 -22.97 -1.47 -3.17
N ILE A 31 -21.74 -1.95 -3.03
CA ILE A 31 -20.66 -1.13 -2.45
C ILE A 31 -19.72 -0.53 -3.52
N ARG A 32 -19.96 -0.78 -4.80
CA ARG A 32 -19.08 -0.34 -5.88
C ARG A 32 -19.26 1.14 -6.16
N THR A 33 -18.33 1.95 -5.70
CA THR A 33 -18.18 3.37 -6.06
C THR A 33 -16.81 3.58 -6.70
N VAL A 34 -16.63 4.70 -7.41
CA VAL A 34 -15.33 5.04 -8.04
C VAL A 34 -14.22 5.16 -6.97
N SER A 35 -14.51 5.79 -5.83
CA SER A 35 -13.56 5.91 -4.72
C SER A 35 -13.10 4.54 -4.20
N ARG A 36 -14.02 3.58 -4.12
CA ARG A 36 -13.70 2.21 -3.72
C ARG A 36 -12.97 1.44 -4.79
N GLN A 37 -13.23 1.73 -6.06
CA GLN A 37 -12.43 1.20 -7.16
C GLN A 37 -10.97 1.66 -7.04
N ILE A 38 -10.73 2.92 -6.72
CA ILE A 38 -9.37 3.42 -6.45
C ILE A 38 -8.76 2.69 -5.25
N LEU A 39 -9.52 2.43 -4.18
CA LEU A 39 -9.05 1.64 -3.03
C LEU A 39 -8.65 0.21 -3.43
N VAL A 40 -9.35 -0.41 -4.37
CA VAL A 40 -8.96 -1.72 -4.92
C VAL A 40 -7.61 -1.63 -5.65
N PHE A 41 -7.36 -0.58 -6.42
CA PHE A 41 -6.06 -0.39 -7.10
C PHE A 41 -4.91 -0.18 -6.09
N ILE A 42 -5.16 0.59 -5.02
CA ILE A 42 -4.23 0.71 -3.90
C ILE A 42 -3.98 -0.68 -3.27
N SER A 43 -5.04 -1.46 -3.05
CA SER A 43 -4.92 -2.79 -2.43
C SER A 43 -4.16 -3.79 -3.31
N ILE A 44 -4.29 -3.71 -4.63
CA ILE A 44 -3.48 -4.52 -5.57
C ILE A 44 -2.00 -4.15 -5.44
N ALA A 45 -1.70 -2.85 -5.41
CA ALA A 45 -0.34 -2.37 -5.25
C ALA A 45 0.26 -2.75 -3.88
N ASP A 46 -0.50 -2.61 -2.80
CA ASP A 46 -0.09 -2.98 -1.44
C ASP A 46 0.13 -4.50 -1.31
N PHE A 47 -0.72 -5.31 -1.95
CA PHE A 47 -0.53 -6.77 -2.00
C PHE A 47 0.79 -7.15 -2.66
N LEU A 48 1.10 -6.58 -3.83
CA LEU A 48 2.33 -6.86 -4.56
C LEU A 48 3.58 -6.36 -3.80
N THR A 49 3.47 -5.20 -3.14
CA THR A 49 4.57 -4.68 -2.29
C THR A 49 4.82 -5.62 -1.10
N ALA A 50 3.78 -6.03 -0.40
CA ALA A 50 3.87 -6.95 0.72
C ALA A 50 4.41 -8.33 0.27
N PHE A 51 3.94 -8.84 -0.86
CA PHE A 51 4.43 -10.07 -1.46
C PHE A 51 5.93 -10.00 -1.77
N GLY A 52 6.40 -8.92 -2.41
CA GLY A 52 7.80 -8.73 -2.70
C GLY A 52 8.66 -8.60 -1.44
N ASN A 53 8.18 -7.91 -0.39
CA ASN A 53 8.89 -7.83 0.89
C ASN A 53 8.97 -9.21 1.59
N MET A 54 7.94 -10.04 1.46
CA MET A 54 7.93 -11.41 1.99
C MET A 54 8.88 -12.33 1.23
N MET A 55 8.98 -12.20 -0.11
CA MET A 55 9.94 -12.95 -0.92
C MET A 55 11.37 -12.78 -0.41
N SER A 56 11.76 -11.59 0.00
CA SER A 56 13.09 -11.32 0.54
C SER A 56 13.39 -12.12 1.81
N ALA A 57 12.40 -12.26 2.69
CA ALA A 57 12.55 -13.03 3.92
C ALA A 57 12.79 -14.53 3.64
N LEU A 58 12.21 -15.05 2.54
CA LEU A 58 12.26 -16.46 2.20
C LEU A 58 13.51 -16.86 1.37
N TRP A 59 14.01 -15.97 0.50
CA TRP A 59 15.01 -16.33 -0.51
C TRP A 59 16.43 -15.83 -0.22
N ARG A 60 16.59 -14.77 0.57
CA ARG A 60 17.89 -14.13 0.79
C ARG A 60 18.97 -15.06 1.38
N GLU A 61 18.59 -16.10 2.08
CA GLU A 61 19.53 -17.06 2.68
C GLU A 61 19.88 -18.23 1.75
N ARG A 62 19.18 -18.39 0.61
CA ARG A 62 19.27 -19.57 -0.24
C ARG A 62 19.93 -19.33 -1.61
N SER A 63 20.25 -18.10 -1.97
CA SER A 63 20.74 -17.80 -3.33
C SER A 63 22.00 -16.96 -3.32
N ASP A 64 23.07 -17.53 -3.90
CA ASP A 64 24.31 -16.78 -4.22
C ASP A 64 24.12 -15.87 -5.45
N SER A 65 23.01 -15.97 -6.16
CA SER A 65 22.72 -15.15 -7.35
C SER A 65 21.96 -13.87 -7.00
N ASP A 66 22.32 -12.76 -7.66
CA ASP A 66 21.62 -11.46 -7.52
C ASP A 66 20.22 -11.43 -8.16
N THR A 67 19.90 -12.42 -9.01
CA THR A 67 18.65 -12.46 -9.79
C THR A 67 17.39 -12.39 -8.93
N PRO A 68 17.22 -13.14 -7.83
CA PRO A 68 16.05 -13.03 -6.96
C PRO A 68 15.88 -11.64 -6.36
N CYS A 69 17.01 -10.99 -6.00
CA CYS A 69 17.01 -9.62 -5.50
C CYS A 69 16.56 -8.60 -6.56
N VAL A 70 17.00 -8.77 -7.81
CA VAL A 70 16.59 -7.90 -8.91
C VAL A 70 15.09 -8.03 -9.18
N VAL A 71 14.58 -9.26 -9.25
CA VAL A 71 13.13 -9.52 -9.44
C VAL A 71 12.31 -8.93 -8.30
N GLN A 72 12.71 -9.19 -7.06
CA GLN A 72 12.03 -8.68 -5.89
C GLN A 72 12.04 -7.15 -5.85
N SER A 73 13.20 -6.50 -6.07
CA SER A 73 13.30 -5.05 -6.07
C SER A 73 12.52 -4.42 -7.24
N PHE A 74 12.42 -5.09 -8.39
CA PHE A 74 11.55 -4.64 -9.48
C PHE A 74 10.08 -4.63 -9.06
N ILE A 75 9.59 -5.73 -8.49
CA ILE A 75 8.21 -5.85 -8.02
C ILE A 75 7.91 -4.80 -6.94
N THR A 76 8.74 -4.70 -5.91
CA THR A 76 8.50 -3.77 -4.79
C THR A 76 8.62 -2.31 -5.20
N THR A 77 9.56 -1.95 -6.05
CA THR A 77 9.71 -0.57 -6.55
C THR A 77 8.50 -0.16 -7.37
N CYS A 78 8.10 -0.98 -8.33
CA CYS A 78 6.96 -0.68 -9.20
C CYS A 78 5.67 -0.59 -8.41
N SER A 79 5.39 -1.58 -7.57
CA SER A 79 4.14 -1.63 -6.78
C SER A 79 4.07 -0.55 -5.70
N SER A 80 5.17 -0.20 -5.04
CA SER A 80 5.19 0.90 -4.08
C SER A 80 4.87 2.24 -4.76
N LEU A 81 5.45 2.50 -5.94
CA LEU A 81 5.11 3.69 -6.71
C LEU A 81 3.64 3.70 -7.14
N TRP A 82 3.07 2.55 -7.58
CA TRP A 82 1.63 2.45 -7.86
C TRP A 82 0.80 2.84 -6.64
N SER A 83 1.14 2.35 -5.45
CA SER A 83 0.45 2.69 -4.21
C SER A 83 0.54 4.19 -3.90
N PHE A 84 1.70 4.84 -4.10
CA PHE A 84 1.87 6.29 -3.89
C PHE A 84 0.99 7.11 -4.84
N PHE A 85 1.03 6.80 -6.13
CA PHE A 85 0.22 7.51 -7.12
C PHE A 85 -1.27 7.31 -6.88
N TRP A 86 -1.73 6.08 -6.67
CA TRP A 86 -3.15 5.81 -6.42
C TRP A 86 -3.65 6.43 -5.12
N THR A 87 -2.85 6.45 -4.05
CA THR A 87 -3.20 7.12 -2.80
C THR A 87 -3.31 8.64 -2.98
N THR A 88 -2.39 9.23 -3.74
CA THR A 88 -2.43 10.65 -4.09
C THR A 88 -3.65 10.98 -4.95
N PHE A 89 -3.95 10.16 -5.94
CA PHE A 89 -5.12 10.33 -6.80
C PHE A 89 -6.44 10.10 -6.06
N LEU A 90 -6.47 9.22 -5.05
CA LEU A 90 -7.62 9.12 -4.15
C LEU A 90 -7.86 10.43 -3.41
N ALA A 91 -6.81 11.04 -2.84
CA ALA A 91 -6.92 12.33 -2.16
C ALA A 91 -7.40 13.44 -3.12
N LEU A 92 -6.87 13.47 -4.35
CA LEU A 92 -7.28 14.43 -5.38
C LEU A 92 -8.74 14.19 -5.81
N PHE A 93 -9.12 12.94 -6.08
CA PHE A 93 -10.48 12.55 -6.43
C PHE A 93 -11.48 13.01 -5.36
N LEU A 94 -11.20 12.73 -4.09
CA LEU A 94 -12.05 13.14 -2.97
C LEU A 94 -12.17 14.67 -2.85
N ASN A 95 -11.09 15.42 -3.11
CA ASN A 95 -11.14 16.88 -3.15
C ASN A 95 -12.04 17.40 -4.29
N VAL A 96 -11.91 16.85 -5.50
CA VAL A 96 -12.75 17.25 -6.63
C VAL A 96 -14.23 16.91 -6.37
N MET A 97 -14.50 15.75 -5.79
CA MET A 97 -15.85 15.29 -5.45
C MET A 97 -16.50 16.16 -4.35
N ILE A 98 -15.78 16.39 -3.25
CA ILE A 98 -16.35 17.01 -2.04
C ILE A 98 -16.21 18.53 -2.08
N VAL A 99 -15.02 19.06 -2.36
CA VAL A 99 -14.73 20.50 -2.32
C VAL A 99 -15.23 21.20 -3.56
N LYS A 100 -14.93 20.67 -4.75
CA LYS A 100 -15.34 21.27 -6.02
C LYS A 100 -16.76 20.91 -6.44
N ARG A 101 -17.37 19.89 -5.82
CA ARG A 101 -18.72 19.37 -6.15
C ARG A 101 -18.89 19.05 -7.63
N ARG A 102 -17.84 18.51 -8.28
CA ARG A 102 -17.83 18.20 -9.73
C ARG A 102 -17.60 16.69 -9.96
N PRO A 103 -18.58 15.82 -9.71
CA PRO A 103 -18.43 14.37 -9.85
C PRO A 103 -18.05 13.96 -11.28
N VAL A 104 -18.66 14.56 -12.30
CA VAL A 104 -18.36 14.28 -13.71
C VAL A 104 -16.90 14.56 -14.07
N LEU A 105 -16.33 15.65 -13.50
CA LEU A 105 -14.92 15.97 -13.71
C LEU A 105 -14.00 14.96 -13.03
N ALA A 106 -14.34 14.53 -11.81
CA ALA A 106 -13.59 13.53 -11.07
C ALA A 106 -13.58 12.18 -11.82
N GLU A 107 -14.73 11.76 -12.37
CA GLU A 107 -14.84 10.53 -13.16
C GLU A 107 -14.05 10.61 -14.48
N LYS A 108 -14.10 11.73 -15.19
CA LYS A 108 -13.32 11.94 -16.42
C LYS A 108 -11.80 11.92 -16.14
N ALA A 109 -11.37 12.41 -14.97
CA ALA A 109 -9.97 12.41 -14.58
C ALA A 109 -9.43 10.98 -14.36
N MET A 110 -10.28 9.97 -14.16
CA MET A 110 -9.88 8.58 -13.95
C MET A 110 -9.01 8.03 -15.08
N PHE A 111 -9.29 8.40 -16.35
CA PHE A 111 -8.46 8.00 -17.48
C PHE A 111 -6.99 8.46 -17.30
N LEU A 112 -6.80 9.73 -16.92
CA LEU A 112 -5.47 10.27 -16.66
C LEU A 112 -4.81 9.60 -15.44
N PHE A 113 -5.61 9.34 -14.39
CA PHE A 113 -5.11 8.63 -13.21
C PHE A 113 -4.57 7.24 -13.57
N HIS A 114 -5.29 6.49 -14.41
CA HIS A 114 -4.81 5.19 -14.88
C HIS A 114 -3.52 5.30 -15.68
N LEU A 115 -3.43 6.27 -16.61
CA LEU A 115 -2.25 6.47 -17.43
C LEU A 115 -1.00 6.76 -16.57
N PHE A 116 -1.13 7.70 -15.63
CA PHE A 116 -0.02 8.09 -14.77
C PHE A 116 0.28 7.10 -13.65
N ALA A 117 -0.75 6.55 -12.98
CA ALA A 117 -0.53 5.64 -11.86
C ALA A 117 0.12 4.33 -12.26
N TRP A 118 -0.25 3.76 -13.41
CA TRP A 118 0.33 2.50 -13.88
C TRP A 118 1.57 2.72 -14.78
N GLY A 119 1.50 3.68 -15.68
CA GLY A 119 2.50 3.87 -16.74
C GLY A 119 3.81 4.46 -16.22
N LEU A 120 3.75 5.59 -15.51
CA LEU A 120 4.97 6.29 -15.06
C LEU A 120 5.83 5.44 -14.11
N PRO A 121 5.29 4.75 -13.09
CA PRO A 121 6.06 3.86 -12.25
C PRO A 121 6.72 2.71 -13.02
N LEU A 122 6.02 2.16 -14.00
CA LEU A 122 6.57 1.09 -14.82
C LEU A 122 7.79 1.58 -15.63
N VAL A 123 7.68 2.76 -16.25
CA VAL A 123 8.80 3.38 -16.99
C VAL A 123 9.99 3.64 -16.06
N ILE A 124 9.76 4.21 -14.86
CA ILE A 124 10.82 4.47 -13.89
C ILE A 124 11.51 3.15 -13.49
N THR A 125 10.74 2.11 -13.20
CA THR A 125 11.28 0.83 -12.74
C THR A 125 12.04 0.10 -13.85
N ILE A 126 11.53 0.10 -15.09
CA ILE A 126 12.24 -0.46 -16.24
C ILE A 126 13.55 0.28 -16.50
N THR A 127 13.51 1.62 -16.43
CA THR A 127 14.73 2.43 -16.57
C THR A 127 15.76 2.06 -15.50
N ALA A 128 15.37 1.94 -14.24
CA ALA A 128 16.26 1.52 -13.15
C ALA A 128 16.81 0.10 -13.36
N ALA A 129 15.99 -0.83 -13.87
CA ALA A 129 16.40 -2.21 -14.11
C ALA A 129 17.35 -2.36 -15.32
N THR A 130 17.28 -1.44 -16.28
CA THR A 130 18.06 -1.54 -17.55
C THR A 130 19.16 -0.49 -17.68
N TRP A 131 19.28 0.41 -16.73
CA TRP A 131 20.26 1.50 -16.75
C TRP A 131 21.67 0.98 -16.95
N LYS A 132 22.41 1.64 -17.84
CA LYS A 132 23.84 1.37 -18.05
C LYS A 132 24.63 2.47 -17.36
N GLY A 133 25.32 2.12 -16.27
CA GLY A 133 26.15 3.04 -15.52
C GLY A 133 27.61 3.05 -15.94
N ASN A 134 28.35 4.00 -15.38
CA ASN A 134 29.78 4.13 -15.58
C ASN A 134 30.53 2.92 -15.02
N LYS A 135 31.77 2.72 -15.48
CA LYS A 135 32.62 1.61 -15.03
C LYS A 135 32.90 1.70 -13.52
N ILE A 136 32.55 0.65 -12.79
CA ILE A 136 32.98 0.42 -11.40
C ILE A 136 34.07 -0.66 -11.47
N ASN A 137 35.25 -0.36 -10.92
CA ASN A 137 36.42 -1.27 -10.98
C ASN A 137 36.74 -1.82 -12.39
N GLY A 138 36.58 -0.98 -13.42
CA GLY A 138 36.88 -1.33 -14.79
C GLY A 138 35.77 -2.02 -15.57
N THR A 139 34.69 -2.46 -14.95
CA THR A 139 33.53 -3.12 -15.57
C THR A 139 32.31 -2.22 -15.58
N SER A 140 31.62 -2.12 -16.72
CA SER A 140 30.31 -1.44 -16.79
C SER A 140 29.24 -2.30 -16.14
N TYR A 141 28.40 -1.68 -15.29
CA TYR A 141 27.26 -2.38 -14.69
C TYR A 141 25.96 -2.12 -15.47
N ARG A 142 25.04 -3.07 -15.38
CA ARG A 142 23.71 -2.96 -15.97
C ARG A 142 22.66 -3.17 -14.86
N GLY A 143 21.73 -2.21 -14.77
CA GLY A 143 20.70 -2.18 -13.73
C GLY A 143 21.23 -1.67 -12.39
N VAL A 144 20.37 -0.94 -11.69
CA VAL A 144 20.66 -0.39 -10.36
C VAL A 144 19.87 -1.08 -9.25
N LEU A 145 18.88 -1.91 -9.65
CA LEU A 145 18.08 -2.72 -8.73
C LEU A 145 18.88 -3.95 -8.32
N GLY A 146 18.81 -4.33 -7.03
CA GLY A 146 19.52 -5.50 -6.54
C GLY A 146 19.65 -5.53 -5.01
N ASN A 147 20.72 -6.21 -4.54
CA ASN A 147 20.96 -6.38 -3.12
C ASN A 147 21.44 -5.08 -2.47
N SER A 148 20.64 -4.55 -1.57
CA SER A 148 20.93 -3.29 -0.84
C SER A 148 21.77 -3.48 0.43
N LYS A 149 22.04 -4.72 0.86
CA LYS A 149 22.70 -5.02 2.15
C LYS A 149 22.12 -4.21 3.33
N ASP A 150 20.79 -4.10 3.38
CA ASP A 150 20.03 -3.35 4.40
C ASP A 150 20.24 -1.81 4.39
N GLN A 151 20.97 -1.29 3.41
CA GLN A 151 21.07 0.15 3.20
C GLN A 151 19.74 0.69 2.68
N GLY A 152 19.04 1.49 3.47
CA GLY A 152 17.79 2.12 3.08
C GLY A 152 16.56 1.20 3.01
N SER A 153 16.68 -0.08 3.35
CA SER A 153 15.58 -1.04 3.46
C SER A 153 15.59 -1.77 4.81
N ALA A 154 14.46 -2.36 5.20
CA ALA A 154 14.36 -3.15 6.42
C ALA A 154 14.48 -4.66 6.13
N GLY A 155 15.42 -5.03 5.28
CA GLY A 155 15.76 -6.42 4.98
C GLY A 155 15.34 -6.92 3.61
N TRP A 156 14.77 -6.07 2.74
CA TRP A 156 14.48 -6.40 1.35
C TRP A 156 15.51 -5.78 0.39
N CYS A 157 15.55 -6.29 -0.83
CA CYS A 157 16.40 -5.75 -1.90
C CYS A 157 15.76 -4.48 -2.50
N TRP A 158 16.59 -3.50 -2.88
CA TRP A 158 16.14 -2.27 -3.54
C TRP A 158 17.21 -1.74 -4.50
N ILE A 159 17.99 -0.73 -4.09
CA ILE A 159 19.14 -0.25 -4.86
C ILE A 159 20.39 -1.04 -4.43
N ARG A 160 21.15 -1.51 -5.38
CA ARG A 160 22.37 -2.31 -5.12
C ARG A 160 23.42 -1.49 -4.36
N HIS A 161 24.10 -2.15 -3.42
CA HIS A 161 25.02 -1.51 -2.49
C HIS A 161 26.41 -1.19 -3.03
N ASP A 162 26.80 -1.83 -4.15
CA ASP A 162 28.13 -1.70 -4.77
C ASP A 162 28.30 -0.43 -5.62
N LEU A 163 27.25 0.41 -5.71
CA LEU A 163 27.29 1.71 -6.35
C LEU A 163 27.91 2.79 -5.44
N PRO A 164 28.48 3.86 -6.00
CA PRO A 164 28.88 5.02 -5.21
C PRO A 164 27.71 5.62 -4.42
N LYS A 165 27.94 6.07 -3.18
CA LYS A 165 26.87 6.60 -2.31
C LYS A 165 25.98 7.65 -3.01
N LYS A 166 26.59 8.55 -3.79
CA LYS A 166 25.85 9.59 -4.53
C LYS A 166 24.86 8.96 -5.54
N GLU A 167 25.26 7.91 -6.24
CA GLU A 167 24.40 7.20 -7.18
C GLU A 167 23.29 6.44 -6.45
N ILE A 168 23.61 5.78 -5.33
CA ILE A 168 22.62 5.11 -4.48
C ILE A 168 21.53 6.09 -4.06
N VAL A 169 21.90 7.24 -3.48
CA VAL A 169 20.96 8.27 -3.03
C VAL A 169 20.12 8.81 -4.20
N THR A 170 20.75 9.08 -5.34
CA THR A 170 20.05 9.55 -6.54
C THR A 170 19.01 8.54 -7.02
N TRP A 171 19.38 7.25 -7.10
CA TRP A 171 18.43 6.23 -7.51
C TRP A 171 17.35 5.93 -6.49
N MET A 172 17.64 6.02 -5.19
CA MET A 172 16.61 5.96 -4.14
C MET A 172 15.58 7.09 -4.29
N LEU A 173 16.02 8.30 -4.65
CA LEU A 173 15.12 9.43 -4.93
C LEU A 173 14.27 9.14 -6.17
N VAL A 174 14.89 8.78 -7.29
CA VAL A 174 14.22 8.57 -8.57
C VAL A 174 13.23 7.40 -8.51
N THR A 175 13.60 6.29 -7.85
CA THR A 175 12.79 5.07 -7.79
C THR A 175 11.79 5.02 -6.66
N GLY A 176 11.75 6.04 -5.78
CA GLY A 176 10.82 6.00 -4.66
C GLY A 176 10.72 7.30 -3.86
N LYS A 177 11.77 7.74 -3.21
CA LYS A 177 11.69 8.76 -2.15
C LYS A 177 11.26 10.14 -2.61
N ALA A 178 11.63 10.57 -3.81
CA ALA A 178 11.16 11.84 -4.36
C ALA A 178 9.63 11.85 -4.55
N TRP A 179 9.08 10.75 -5.05
CA TRP A 179 7.64 10.58 -5.26
C TRP A 179 6.86 10.45 -3.96
N GLU A 180 7.45 9.74 -2.99
CA GLU A 180 6.89 9.58 -1.65
C GLU A 180 6.81 10.95 -0.93
N ILE A 181 7.88 11.75 -0.97
CA ILE A 181 7.91 13.11 -0.39
C ILE A 181 6.93 14.04 -1.12
N ALA A 182 6.88 13.97 -2.45
CA ALA A 182 5.90 14.74 -3.22
C ALA A 182 4.46 14.36 -2.86
N ALA A 183 4.19 13.05 -2.69
CA ALA A 183 2.89 12.57 -2.22
C ALA A 183 2.56 13.11 -0.82
N TYR A 184 3.52 13.14 0.13
CA TYR A 184 3.30 13.70 1.46
C TYR A 184 2.86 15.17 1.40
N ILE A 185 3.58 15.99 0.64
CA ILE A 185 3.25 17.41 0.49
C ILE A 185 1.86 17.57 -0.11
N LEU A 186 1.59 16.90 -1.22
CA LEU A 186 0.33 17.04 -1.94
C LEU A 186 -0.86 16.51 -1.13
N ILE A 187 -0.75 15.33 -0.52
CA ILE A 187 -1.79 14.74 0.31
C ILE A 187 -2.09 15.64 1.52
N THR A 188 -1.06 16.16 2.17
CA THR A 188 -1.21 17.07 3.33
C THR A 188 -1.95 18.33 2.93
N LEU A 189 -1.57 18.98 1.82
CA LEU A 189 -2.27 20.15 1.30
C LEU A 189 -3.73 19.87 0.95
N LEU A 190 -3.99 18.77 0.25
CA LEU A 190 -5.35 18.37 -0.12
C LEU A 190 -6.19 18.04 1.12
N TYR A 191 -5.60 17.43 2.14
CA TYR A 191 -6.28 17.15 3.41
C TYR A 191 -6.66 18.43 4.15
N PHE A 192 -5.75 19.40 4.23
CA PHE A 192 -6.05 20.70 4.83
C PHE A 192 -7.16 21.44 4.10
N ILE A 193 -7.14 21.48 2.76
CA ILE A 193 -8.20 22.06 1.95
C ILE A 193 -9.54 21.39 2.25
N LEU A 194 -9.57 20.06 2.25
CA LEU A 194 -10.78 19.30 2.53
C LEU A 194 -11.29 19.55 3.96
N LYS A 195 -10.39 19.55 4.95
CA LYS A 195 -10.73 19.77 6.36
C LYS A 195 -11.30 21.19 6.58
N TYR A 196 -10.64 22.20 5.98
CA TYR A 196 -11.11 23.59 6.01
C TYR A 196 -12.51 23.74 5.40
N TYR A 197 -12.71 23.14 4.23
CA TYR A 197 -14.01 23.17 3.56
C TYR A 197 -15.11 22.51 4.40
N ILE A 198 -14.86 21.31 4.96
CA ILE A 198 -15.82 20.61 5.82
C ILE A 198 -16.16 21.42 7.08
N HIS A 199 -15.20 22.19 7.62
CA HIS A 199 -15.42 22.99 8.83
C HIS A 199 -16.28 24.23 8.55
N GLN A 200 -16.17 24.83 7.38
CA GLN A 200 -16.96 26.01 7.01
C GLN A 200 -18.41 25.69 6.62
N GLU A 201 -18.68 24.51 6.10
CA GLU A 201 -20.05 24.13 5.74
C GLU A 201 -20.83 23.69 6.97
N HIS A 202 -21.65 24.59 7.52
CA HIS A 202 -22.78 24.24 8.36
C HIS A 202 -23.82 23.51 7.49
N PHE A 203 -23.98 22.19 7.75
CA PHE A 203 -24.80 21.30 6.95
C PHE A 203 -26.25 21.76 6.82
N THR A 204 -26.68 22.06 5.61
CA THR A 204 -28.08 21.92 5.23
C THR A 204 -28.33 20.45 4.84
N PRO A 205 -29.34 19.78 5.43
CA PRO A 205 -29.60 18.38 5.14
C PRO A 205 -30.31 18.25 3.78
N GLU A 206 -29.58 18.08 2.72
CA GLU A 206 -30.17 17.78 1.42
C GLU A 206 -29.45 16.61 0.71
N SER A 207 -30.22 15.53 0.52
CA SER A 207 -30.13 14.56 -0.56
C SER A 207 -29.11 13.40 -0.49
N TYR A 208 -29.41 12.38 -1.31
CA TYR A 208 -28.62 11.19 -1.66
C TYR A 208 -27.11 11.46 -1.89
N LEU A 209 -26.77 12.64 -2.42
CA LEU A 209 -25.39 13.08 -2.62
C LEU A 209 -24.63 13.19 -1.29
N GLU A 210 -25.29 13.59 -0.20
CA GLU A 210 -24.67 13.67 1.13
C GLU A 210 -24.37 12.30 1.75
N ALA A 211 -25.23 11.31 1.49
CA ALA A 211 -24.96 9.94 1.97
C ALA A 211 -23.75 9.33 1.26
N ALA A 212 -23.61 9.57 -0.06
CA ALA A 212 -22.44 9.18 -0.84
C ALA A 212 -21.18 9.93 -0.37
N MET A 213 -21.25 11.25 -0.19
CA MET A 213 -20.16 12.06 0.34
C MET A 213 -19.77 11.67 1.77
N ARG A 214 -20.72 11.29 2.63
CA ARG A 214 -20.43 10.75 3.98
C ARG A 214 -19.68 9.43 3.94
N ALA A 215 -20.01 8.56 3.01
CA ALA A 215 -19.28 7.31 2.81
C ALA A 215 -17.85 7.57 2.30
N ASP A 216 -17.68 8.51 1.38
CA ASP A 216 -16.38 8.87 0.81
C ASP A 216 -15.49 9.65 1.77
N ARG A 217 -16.06 10.45 2.69
CA ARG A 217 -15.29 11.11 3.78
C ARG A 217 -14.47 10.13 4.60
N LYS A 218 -14.98 8.93 4.83
CA LYS A 218 -14.25 7.91 5.58
C LYS A 218 -12.99 7.45 4.86
N LEU A 219 -13.00 7.47 3.51
CA LEU A 219 -11.83 7.13 2.70
C LEU A 219 -10.73 8.20 2.74
N THR A 220 -11.01 9.39 3.24
CA THR A 220 -10.02 10.45 3.49
C THR A 220 -8.93 10.00 4.49
N PHE A 221 -9.22 9.03 5.34
CA PHE A 221 -8.22 8.48 6.26
C PHE A 221 -7.19 7.58 5.59
N VAL A 222 -7.46 7.03 4.39
CA VAL A 222 -6.50 6.20 3.66
C VAL A 222 -5.19 6.95 3.38
N PRO A 223 -5.22 8.16 2.80
CA PRO A 223 -4.00 8.95 2.64
C PRO A 223 -3.29 9.31 3.95
N VAL A 224 -4.03 9.53 5.04
CA VAL A 224 -3.44 9.81 6.36
C VAL A 224 -2.69 8.58 6.90
N ILE A 225 -3.27 7.40 6.78
CA ILE A 225 -2.61 6.14 7.15
C ILE A 225 -1.33 5.95 6.34
N PHE A 226 -1.37 6.23 5.04
CA PHE A 226 -0.18 6.19 4.19
C PHE A 226 0.95 7.06 4.75
N LEU A 227 0.67 8.32 5.12
CA LEU A 227 1.67 9.22 5.70
C LEU A 227 2.27 8.63 6.99
N LEU A 228 1.43 8.16 7.92
CA LEU A 228 1.86 7.65 9.22
C LEU A 228 2.71 6.38 9.13
N LEU A 229 2.41 5.50 8.19
CA LEU A 229 3.15 4.25 8.03
C LEU A 229 4.50 4.46 7.33
N ARG A 230 4.54 5.33 6.33
CA ARG A 230 5.72 5.52 5.47
C ARG A 230 6.76 6.50 5.99
N ILE A 231 6.42 7.35 6.97
CA ILE A 231 7.33 8.37 7.51
C ILE A 231 8.66 7.79 8.01
N TRP A 232 8.64 6.58 8.57
CA TRP A 232 9.83 5.93 9.13
C TRP A 232 10.86 5.59 8.07
N GLY A 233 10.42 5.06 6.92
CA GLY A 233 11.29 4.79 5.79
C GLY A 233 11.87 6.06 5.17
N THR A 234 11.10 7.15 5.14
CA THR A 234 11.57 8.44 4.63
C THR A 234 12.56 9.08 5.60
N THR A 235 12.30 9.03 6.91
CA THR A 235 13.24 9.53 7.93
C THR A 235 14.59 8.80 7.86
N ARG A 236 14.56 7.46 7.77
CA ARG A 236 15.79 6.66 7.60
C ARG A 236 16.55 7.03 6.32
N PHE A 237 15.85 7.22 5.21
CA PHE A 237 16.46 7.65 3.95
C PHE A 237 17.14 9.01 4.10
N LEU A 238 16.51 9.99 4.73
CA LEU A 238 17.10 11.32 4.95
C LEU A 238 18.35 11.23 5.81
N LEU A 239 18.31 10.51 6.92
CA LEU A 239 19.48 10.29 7.79
C LEU A 239 20.62 9.62 6.99
N TYR A 240 20.32 8.58 6.21
CA TYR A 240 21.32 7.94 5.34
C TYR A 240 21.93 8.92 4.33
N ALA A 241 21.10 9.71 3.66
CA ALA A 241 21.53 10.68 2.65
C ALA A 241 22.47 11.74 3.25
N PHE A 242 22.15 12.26 4.44
CA PHE A 242 22.96 13.23 5.15
C PHE A 242 24.18 12.62 5.88
N GLY A 243 24.33 11.30 5.86
CA GLY A 243 25.48 10.61 6.46
C GLY A 243 25.37 10.38 7.97
N ASP A 244 24.19 10.51 8.54
CA ASP A 244 23.93 10.23 9.95
C ASP A 244 23.83 8.72 10.16
N THR A 245 24.56 8.19 11.14
CA THR A 245 24.62 6.74 11.45
C THR A 245 23.37 6.24 12.18
N THR A 246 22.55 7.13 12.73
CA THR A 246 21.31 6.77 13.44
C THR A 246 20.27 6.10 12.54
N HIS A 247 20.41 6.20 11.21
CA HIS A 247 19.56 5.45 10.26
C HIS A 247 19.62 3.93 10.44
N ASN A 248 20.69 3.39 11.07
CA ASN A 248 20.86 1.96 11.35
C ASN A 248 20.30 1.53 12.71
N GLU A 249 19.74 2.46 13.49
CA GLU A 249 19.13 2.13 14.78
C GLU A 249 18.03 1.07 14.62
N THR A 250 18.11 0.03 15.43
CA THR A 250 17.28 -1.18 15.31
C THR A 250 15.78 -0.88 15.33
N TRP A 251 15.34 0.03 16.18
CA TRP A 251 13.94 0.42 16.29
C TRP A 251 13.40 1.11 15.03
N MET A 252 14.23 1.94 14.37
CA MET A 252 13.85 2.59 13.11
C MET A 252 13.68 1.56 11.98
N VAL A 253 14.56 0.53 11.95
CA VAL A 253 14.47 -0.57 11.00
C VAL A 253 13.16 -1.35 11.20
N TYR A 254 12.77 -1.58 12.46
CA TYR A 254 11.52 -2.28 12.78
C TYR A 254 10.30 -1.48 12.36
N LEU A 255 10.26 -0.19 12.68
CA LEU A 255 9.14 0.68 12.31
C LEU A 255 9.02 0.83 10.80
N GLN A 256 10.14 0.93 10.07
CA GLN A 256 10.10 0.91 8.60
C GLN A 256 9.58 -0.42 8.08
N GLY A 257 10.08 -1.55 8.59
CA GLY A 257 9.65 -2.88 8.14
C GLY A 257 8.15 -3.11 8.31
N ILE A 258 7.60 -2.69 9.45
CA ILE A 258 6.16 -2.75 9.74
C ILE A 258 5.40 -1.76 8.85
N GLY A 259 5.86 -0.51 8.74
CA GLY A 259 5.16 0.54 8.02
C GLY A 259 5.12 0.31 6.52
N ASP A 260 6.26 0.03 5.90
CA ASP A 260 6.36 -0.17 4.45
C ASP A 260 5.63 -1.44 3.97
N SER A 261 5.45 -2.43 4.85
CA SER A 261 4.75 -3.68 4.52
C SER A 261 3.29 -3.72 4.98
N GLY A 262 2.90 -2.91 5.97
CA GLY A 262 1.62 -3.01 6.67
C GLY A 262 0.46 -2.21 6.08
N GLN A 263 0.66 -1.48 5.00
CA GLN A 263 -0.32 -0.53 4.48
C GLN A 263 -1.65 -1.19 4.07
N GLY A 264 -1.60 -2.34 3.39
CA GLY A 264 -2.81 -3.07 2.99
C GLY A 264 -3.64 -3.55 4.18
N PHE A 265 -2.98 -3.95 5.28
CA PHE A 265 -3.68 -4.30 6.53
C PHE A 265 -4.33 -3.10 7.21
N ALA A 266 -3.63 -1.97 7.27
CA ALA A 266 -4.18 -0.75 7.83
C ALA A 266 -5.38 -0.22 7.01
N ASN A 267 -5.29 -0.27 5.68
CA ASN A 267 -6.40 0.05 4.78
C ASN A 267 -7.59 -0.91 4.99
N PHE A 268 -7.34 -2.19 5.21
CA PHE A 268 -8.37 -3.19 5.53
C PHE A 268 -9.05 -2.88 6.87
N LEU A 269 -8.30 -2.61 7.93
CA LEU A 269 -8.87 -2.23 9.23
C LEU A 269 -9.74 -0.98 9.11
N LEU A 270 -9.25 0.03 8.39
CA LEU A 270 -10.00 1.25 8.13
C LEU A 270 -11.28 0.95 7.35
N PHE A 271 -11.20 0.16 6.29
CA PHE A 271 -12.35 -0.25 5.49
C PHE A 271 -13.38 -1.02 6.32
N CYS A 272 -12.94 -2.00 7.13
CA CYS A 272 -13.79 -2.76 8.04
C CYS A 272 -14.42 -1.88 9.13
N CYS A 273 -13.61 -1.01 9.77
CA CYS A 273 -14.09 -0.18 10.87
C CYS A 273 -15.06 0.91 10.42
N LEU A 274 -14.85 1.48 9.23
CA LEU A 274 -15.60 2.63 8.76
C LEU A 274 -16.83 2.29 7.92
N THR A 275 -16.96 1.06 7.42
CA THR A 275 -18.09 0.66 6.58
C THR A 275 -19.09 -0.19 7.36
N GLU A 276 -20.16 0.42 7.88
CA GLU A 276 -21.20 -0.28 8.66
C GLU A 276 -21.81 -1.47 7.89
N ARG A 277 -22.08 -1.28 6.59
CA ARG A 277 -22.59 -2.36 5.73
C ARG A 277 -21.62 -3.55 5.63
N PHE A 278 -20.32 -3.26 5.62
CA PHE A 278 -19.29 -4.29 5.62
C PHE A 278 -19.25 -5.05 6.95
N LYS A 279 -19.24 -4.35 8.08
CA LYS A 279 -19.29 -4.96 9.42
C LYS A 279 -20.46 -5.92 9.54
N THR A 280 -21.67 -5.46 9.20
CA THR A 280 -22.89 -6.26 9.31
C THR A 280 -22.83 -7.51 8.43
N ARG A 281 -22.31 -7.40 7.21
CA ARG A 281 -22.21 -8.55 6.30
C ARG A 281 -21.08 -9.50 6.68
N LEU A 282 -19.93 -8.97 7.09
CA LEU A 282 -18.83 -9.80 7.57
C LEU A 282 -19.26 -10.59 8.81
N TRP A 283 -19.96 -9.93 9.74
CA TRP A 283 -20.51 -10.57 10.94
C TRP A 283 -21.50 -11.67 10.59
N LYS A 284 -22.43 -11.42 9.66
CA LYS A 284 -23.38 -12.44 9.17
C LYS A 284 -22.64 -13.61 8.52
N ALA A 285 -21.67 -13.35 7.64
CA ALA A 285 -20.91 -14.41 6.99
C ALA A 285 -20.10 -15.24 8.02
N PHE A 286 -19.51 -14.58 9.01
CA PHE A 286 -18.81 -15.25 10.11
C PHE A 286 -19.75 -16.14 10.95
N MET A 287 -20.95 -15.66 11.28
CA MET A 287 -21.94 -16.42 12.03
C MET A 287 -22.42 -17.65 11.24
N ILE A 288 -22.70 -17.49 9.94
CA ILE A 288 -23.07 -18.62 9.05
C ILE A 288 -21.94 -19.66 8.98
N TRP A 289 -20.70 -19.21 8.82
CA TRP A 289 -19.54 -20.10 8.81
C TRP A 289 -19.37 -20.84 10.15
N PHE A 290 -19.51 -20.13 11.26
CA PHE A 290 -19.43 -20.72 12.61
C PHE A 290 -20.54 -21.75 12.87
N GLU A 291 -21.76 -21.48 12.43
CA GLU A 291 -22.87 -22.43 12.50
C GLU A 291 -22.64 -23.66 11.63
N CYS A 292 -22.10 -23.46 10.43
CA CYS A 292 -21.74 -24.56 9.52
C CYS A 292 -20.64 -25.45 10.14
N CYS A 293 -19.60 -24.85 10.72
CA CYS A 293 -18.54 -25.58 11.43
C CYS A 293 -19.05 -26.30 12.67
N ARG A 294 -20.04 -25.72 13.38
CA ARG A 294 -20.67 -26.36 14.55
C ARG A 294 -21.52 -27.56 14.15
N ARG A 295 -22.25 -27.46 13.05
CA ARG A 295 -23.03 -28.60 12.51
C ARG A 295 -22.13 -29.72 12.02
N TRP A 296 -20.96 -29.43 11.48
CA TRP A 296 -20.01 -30.46 11.05
C TRP A 296 -19.33 -31.18 12.23
N LYS A 297 -19.18 -30.52 13.39
CA LYS A 297 -18.65 -31.13 14.61
C LYS A 297 -19.66 -31.96 15.39
N SER A 298 -20.93 -31.97 15.02
CA SER A 298 -21.99 -32.81 15.60
C SER A 298 -22.65 -33.73 14.55
N PRO A 299 -21.95 -34.71 13.98
CA PRO A 299 -22.57 -35.77 13.18
C PRO A 299 -22.95 -36.90 14.12
N GLY A 300 -24.13 -36.90 14.71
CA GLY A 300 -24.58 -38.05 15.49
C GLY A 300 -25.61 -37.81 16.57
N GLU A 301 -26.72 -37.16 16.25
CA GLU A 301 -28.00 -37.40 16.96
C GLU A 301 -29.09 -37.57 15.92
N THR A 302 -29.11 -38.76 15.32
CA THR A 302 -30.31 -39.23 14.65
C THR A 302 -31.39 -39.42 15.70
N SER A 303 -32.38 -38.56 15.69
CA SER A 303 -33.62 -38.72 16.47
C SER A 303 -34.26 -40.04 16.08
N SER A 304 -34.20 -41.00 16.99
CA SER A 304 -35.07 -42.17 16.98
C SER A 304 -36.51 -41.72 17.26
N HIS A 305 -37.26 -41.43 16.22
CA HIS A 305 -38.72 -41.40 16.34
C HIS A 305 -39.22 -42.85 16.41
N THR A 306 -39.47 -43.30 17.63
CA THR A 306 -40.28 -44.47 17.93
C THR A 306 -41.71 -44.16 17.53
N VAL A 307 -42.19 -44.92 16.56
CA VAL A 307 -43.61 -45.04 16.21
C VAL A 307 -44.27 -45.91 17.27
N TYR A 308 -45.30 -45.39 17.95
CA TYR A 308 -46.42 -46.13 18.50
C TYR A 308 -47.73 -45.48 18.06
#